data_9c90eac3162c7c52859b6724c0044cbf
#
_entry.id   9c90eac3162c7c52859b6724c0044cbf
#
_cell.length_a   1.000
_cell.length_b   1.000
_cell.length_c   1.000
_cell.angle_alpha   90.00
_cell.angle_beta   90.00
_cell.angle_gamma   90.00
#
_symmetry.space_group_name_H-M   'P 1'
#
loop_
_entity.id
_entity.type
_entity.pdbx_description
1 polymer ?
#
loop_
_entity_poly.entity_id
_entity_poly.type
_entity_poly.pdbx_seq_one_letter_code
_entity_poly.pdbx_strand_id
1 'polypeptide(L)'
;MIRRENLLAGWVVVVSLSAIMTGVTHWSSKPTKSALSFAYQREGGDNQISQTLAIRNTNKESVVPVLAFTALDQNGDPLPRVHVRTVYGSDSGRLVVSYGSDFDILRFSGAGEHQVYDVRVTVRRLVAAKSRASTHPVTVQELNGAGRAVSRFTRFTAVRMTNIDPYPVTMRVAYLVYDQPAEGETQQAVSVTPIGGLVAVPGGGSTVVKVTGAAASAVARYSGGPAVSVKAYSSQ
;
A
#
# COMPACT_ATOMS: atom_id res chain seq x y z
N MET A 1 58.77 -68.46 28.20
CA MET A 1 58.60 -67.14 27.51
C MET A 1 57.12 -66.96 27.20
N ILE A 2 56.40 -66.27 28.07
CA ILE A 2 54.97 -66.19 28.10
C ILE A 2 54.57 -64.75 27.65
N ARG A 3 53.88 -64.61 26.51
CA ARG A 3 53.33 -63.36 26.08
C ARG A 3 51.87 -63.31 26.55
N ARG A 4 51.55 -62.28 27.34
CA ARG A 4 50.16 -61.92 27.72
C ARG A 4 49.59 -61.08 26.66
N GLU A 5 48.42 -61.48 26.15
CA GLU A 5 47.54 -60.64 25.29
C GLU A 5 46.55 -59.89 26.18
N ASN A 6 46.54 -58.58 26.06
CA ASN A 6 45.59 -57.71 26.74
C ASN A 6 44.37 -57.48 25.83
N LEU A 7 43.22 -58.04 26.21
CA LEU A 7 41.93 -57.73 25.65
C LEU A 7 41.42 -56.38 26.17
N LEU A 8 41.40 -55.37 25.33
CA LEU A 8 40.75 -54.12 25.59
C LEU A 8 39.26 -54.23 25.18
N ALA A 9 38.37 -54.25 26.16
CA ALA A 9 36.93 -54.15 25.96
C ALA A 9 36.55 -52.71 25.65
N GLY A 10 36.18 -52.41 24.39
CA GLY A 10 35.67 -51.10 23.99
C GLY A 10 34.23 -50.91 24.44
N TRP A 11 33.98 -49.93 25.28
CA TRP A 11 32.61 -49.48 25.60
C TRP A 11 32.10 -48.57 24.48
N VAL A 12 31.08 -49.01 23.78
CA VAL A 12 30.33 -48.17 22.84
C VAL A 12 29.30 -47.42 23.63
N VAL A 13 29.54 -46.12 23.82
CA VAL A 13 28.53 -45.19 24.38
C VAL A 13 27.64 -44.74 23.22
N VAL A 14 26.43 -45.24 23.17
CA VAL A 14 25.40 -44.74 22.27
C VAL A 14 24.80 -43.48 22.87
N VAL A 15 25.20 -42.31 22.39
CA VAL A 15 24.56 -41.04 22.73
C VAL A 15 23.34 -40.86 21.81
N SER A 16 22.16 -41.16 22.32
CA SER A 16 20.91 -40.82 21.66
C SER A 16 20.63 -39.31 21.76
N LEU A 17 20.93 -38.56 20.68
CA LEU A 17 20.47 -37.17 20.56
C LEU A 17 18.95 -37.15 20.36
N SER A 18 18.20 -36.91 21.44
CA SER A 18 16.80 -36.55 21.36
C SER A 18 16.71 -35.09 20.87
N ALA A 19 16.44 -34.90 19.59
CA ALA A 19 16.10 -33.59 19.04
C ALA A 19 14.77 -33.12 19.64
N ILE A 20 14.86 -32.24 20.64
CA ILE A 20 13.69 -31.51 21.15
C ILE A 20 13.32 -30.51 20.06
N MET A 21 12.36 -30.87 19.23
CA MET A 21 11.68 -29.92 18.34
C MET A 21 10.85 -29.00 19.25
N THR A 22 11.45 -27.89 19.70
CA THR A 22 10.69 -26.77 20.23
C THR A 22 9.93 -26.13 19.07
N GLY A 23 8.70 -26.59 18.90
CA GLY A 23 7.75 -25.94 18.00
C GLY A 23 7.55 -24.50 18.49
N VAL A 24 8.20 -23.56 17.82
CA VAL A 24 7.92 -22.12 17.99
C VAL A 24 6.52 -21.90 17.42
N THR A 25 5.51 -22.02 18.28
CA THR A 25 4.17 -21.55 17.96
C THR A 25 4.27 -20.05 17.81
N HIS A 26 4.33 -19.58 16.57
CA HIS A 26 4.14 -18.17 16.23
C HIS A 26 2.70 -17.82 16.65
N TRP A 27 2.56 -17.33 17.86
CA TRP A 27 1.33 -16.69 18.29
C TRP A 27 1.24 -15.37 17.52
N SER A 28 0.61 -15.39 16.33
CA SER A 28 0.21 -14.18 15.65
C SER A 28 -0.81 -13.48 16.53
N SER A 29 -0.39 -12.46 17.24
CA SER A 29 -1.28 -11.66 18.07
C SER A 29 -2.26 -10.95 17.13
N LYS A 30 -3.57 -11.05 17.42
CA LYS A 30 -4.57 -10.31 16.63
C LYS A 30 -4.20 -8.83 16.58
N PRO A 31 -4.26 -8.19 15.38
CA PRO A 31 -3.90 -6.80 15.25
C PRO A 31 -4.83 -5.93 16.10
N THR A 32 -4.27 -4.92 16.75
CA THR A 32 -5.00 -4.00 17.62
C THR A 32 -5.24 -2.67 16.93
N LYS A 33 -6.44 -2.11 17.10
CA LYS A 33 -6.81 -0.81 16.51
C LYS A 33 -5.97 0.33 17.10
N SER A 34 -5.59 0.25 18.37
CA SER A 34 -4.75 1.23 19.07
C SER A 34 -3.31 1.29 18.53
N ALA A 35 -2.88 0.30 17.76
CA ALA A 35 -1.59 0.30 17.08
C ALA A 35 -1.61 1.02 15.73
N LEU A 36 -2.75 1.61 15.34
CA LEU A 36 -2.86 2.52 14.20
C LEU A 36 -2.97 3.96 14.66
N SER A 37 -2.24 4.83 14.02
CA SER A 37 -2.41 6.28 14.14
C SER A 37 -2.52 6.91 12.76
N PHE A 38 -3.19 8.05 12.68
CA PHE A 38 -3.55 8.73 11.46
C PHE A 38 -3.17 10.19 11.53
N ALA A 39 -2.68 10.72 10.41
CA ALA A 39 -2.45 12.15 10.23
C ALA A 39 -2.96 12.55 8.85
N TYR A 40 -3.91 13.46 8.81
CA TYR A 40 -4.39 14.02 7.56
C TYR A 40 -3.51 15.20 7.15
N GLN A 41 -3.14 15.26 5.89
CA GLN A 41 -2.38 16.35 5.29
C GLN A 41 -3.21 16.92 4.15
N ARG A 42 -3.77 18.09 4.39
CA ARG A 42 -4.60 18.80 3.42
C ARG A 42 -3.80 19.23 2.20
N GLU A 43 -2.66 19.85 2.41
CA GLU A 43 -1.81 20.38 1.34
C GLU A 43 -0.53 19.56 1.24
N GLY A 44 -0.21 19.09 0.06
CA GLY A 44 1.11 18.57 -0.28
C GLY A 44 2.08 19.73 -0.45
N GLY A 45 3.34 19.56 -0.03
CA GLY A 45 4.41 20.47 -0.43
C GLY A 45 4.70 20.37 -1.93
N ASP A 46 5.73 21.07 -2.40
CA ASP A 46 6.15 21.06 -3.79
C ASP A 46 6.29 19.63 -4.33
N ASN A 47 5.57 19.33 -5.41
CA ASN A 47 5.50 17.99 -6.03
C ASN A 47 4.93 16.86 -5.16
N GLN A 48 4.33 17.16 -4.03
CA GLN A 48 3.63 16.20 -3.18
C GLN A 48 2.12 16.20 -3.47
N ILE A 49 1.49 15.08 -3.16
CA ILE A 49 0.06 14.91 -3.35
C ILE A 49 -0.66 15.54 -2.16
N SER A 50 -1.62 16.42 -2.43
CA SER A 50 -2.54 16.95 -1.43
C SER A 50 -3.60 15.92 -1.02
N GLN A 51 -4.33 16.19 0.06
CA GLN A 51 -5.43 15.35 0.57
C GLN A 51 -4.96 13.92 0.93
N THR A 52 -3.79 13.80 1.56
CA THR A 52 -3.26 12.50 1.97
C THR A 52 -3.60 12.18 3.41
N LEU A 53 -3.86 10.91 3.67
CA LEU A 53 -3.99 10.34 5.01
C LEU A 53 -2.77 9.46 5.28
N ALA A 54 -1.84 9.92 6.07
CA ALA A 54 -0.77 9.09 6.58
C ALA A 54 -1.33 8.08 7.59
N ILE A 55 -0.93 6.81 7.46
CA ILE A 55 -1.37 5.70 8.30
C ILE A 55 -0.11 5.05 8.89
N ARG A 56 0.10 5.22 10.18
CA ARG A 56 1.18 4.54 10.89
C ARG A 56 0.65 3.26 11.52
N ASN A 57 1.29 2.15 11.22
CA ASN A 57 0.98 0.83 11.76
C ASN A 57 2.13 0.34 12.64
N THR A 58 1.89 0.17 13.93
CA THR A 58 2.84 -0.40 14.88
C THR A 58 2.51 -1.87 15.25
N ASN A 59 1.51 -2.49 14.60
CA ASN A 59 1.34 -3.93 14.66
C ASN A 59 2.56 -4.60 13.98
N LYS A 60 2.99 -5.75 14.49
CA LYS A 60 4.18 -6.46 13.98
C LYS A 60 4.02 -7.02 12.56
N GLU A 61 2.83 -6.95 11.99
CA GLU A 61 2.47 -7.50 10.68
C GLU A 61 1.68 -6.49 9.85
N SER A 62 1.58 -6.76 8.56
CA SER A 62 0.72 -5.98 7.66
C SER A 62 -0.73 -6.18 8.02
N VAL A 63 -1.51 -5.10 7.97
CA VAL A 63 -2.92 -5.08 8.35
C VAL A 63 -3.80 -4.49 7.25
N VAL A 64 -5.08 -4.82 7.30
CA VAL A 64 -6.10 -4.25 6.41
C VAL A 64 -7.15 -3.56 7.27
N PRO A 65 -7.11 -2.24 7.32
CA PRO A 65 -8.13 -1.47 8.01
C PRO A 65 -9.39 -1.29 7.14
N VAL A 66 -10.53 -1.16 7.80
CA VAL A 66 -11.73 -0.54 7.23
C VAL A 66 -12.00 0.72 8.03
N LEU A 67 -11.78 1.86 7.40
CA LEU A 67 -11.87 3.17 8.02
C LEU A 67 -13.21 3.84 7.69
N ALA A 68 -13.69 4.65 8.62
CA ALA A 68 -14.76 5.61 8.39
C ALA A 68 -14.25 7.00 8.69
N PHE A 69 -14.77 7.97 7.99
CA PHE A 69 -14.30 9.33 8.00
C PHE A 69 -15.42 10.31 8.33
N THR A 70 -15.08 11.36 9.05
CA THR A 70 -15.91 12.55 9.24
C THR A 70 -15.07 13.75 8.84
N ALA A 71 -15.50 14.46 7.79
CA ALA A 71 -14.87 15.71 7.39
C ALA A 71 -15.17 16.79 8.43
N LEU A 72 -14.18 17.60 8.77
CA LEU A 72 -14.24 18.68 9.76
C LEU A 72 -13.85 20.01 9.10
N ASP A 73 -14.48 21.08 9.52
CA ASP A 73 -14.08 22.44 9.16
C ASP A 73 -12.89 22.94 10.02
N GLN A 74 -12.48 24.18 9.82
CA GLN A 74 -11.38 24.80 10.56
C GLN A 74 -11.62 24.95 12.08
N ASN A 75 -12.87 24.90 12.52
CA ASN A 75 -13.25 24.96 13.94
C ASN A 75 -13.31 23.55 14.56
N GLY A 76 -13.16 22.48 13.75
CA GLY A 76 -13.32 21.10 14.16
C GLY A 76 -14.78 20.62 14.14
N ASP A 77 -15.70 21.41 13.58
CA ASP A 77 -17.10 21.05 13.44
C ASP A 77 -17.32 20.09 12.27
N PRO A 78 -18.19 19.07 12.43
CA PRO A 78 -18.49 18.12 11.36
C PRO A 78 -19.17 18.78 10.16
N LEU A 79 -18.76 18.36 8.96
CA LEU A 79 -19.37 18.73 7.68
C LEU A 79 -20.26 17.56 7.18
N PRO A 80 -21.54 17.47 7.62
CA PRO A 80 -22.36 16.25 7.43
C PRO A 80 -22.79 16.01 5.97
N ARG A 81 -22.66 17.00 5.09
CA ARG A 81 -22.97 16.91 3.66
C ARG A 81 -21.74 16.60 2.80
N VAL A 82 -20.56 16.45 3.43
CA VAL A 82 -19.34 16.08 2.73
C VAL A 82 -19.14 14.57 2.83
N HIS A 83 -19.00 13.93 1.69
CA HIS A 83 -18.67 12.52 1.57
C HIS A 83 -17.18 12.36 1.36
N VAL A 84 -16.55 11.52 2.18
CA VAL A 84 -15.13 11.18 2.09
C VAL A 84 -14.98 9.79 1.47
N ARG A 85 -14.18 9.68 0.43
CA ARG A 85 -13.79 8.41 -0.21
C ARG A 85 -12.27 8.30 -0.26
N THR A 86 -11.80 7.10 -0.40
CA THR A 86 -10.36 6.82 -0.48
C THR A 86 -9.97 6.28 -1.86
N VAL A 87 -8.76 6.59 -2.30
CA VAL A 87 -8.24 6.15 -3.60
C VAL A 87 -7.75 4.71 -3.52
N TYR A 88 -7.05 4.35 -2.44
CA TYR A 88 -6.46 3.01 -2.29
C TYR A 88 -7.37 2.03 -1.54
N GLY A 89 -8.49 2.52 -1.02
CA GLY A 89 -9.55 1.69 -0.47
C GLY A 89 -9.38 1.31 0.99
N SER A 90 -8.80 2.18 1.80
CA SER A 90 -8.81 2.01 3.26
C SER A 90 -10.22 2.12 3.84
N ASP A 91 -11.17 2.77 3.17
CA ASP A 91 -12.60 2.79 3.51
C ASP A 91 -13.33 1.46 3.25
N SER A 92 -12.81 0.66 2.35
CA SER A 92 -13.42 -0.59 1.87
C SER A 92 -12.64 -1.86 2.23
N GLY A 93 -11.52 -1.73 2.94
CA GLY A 93 -10.69 -2.85 3.35
C GLY A 93 -9.91 -3.48 2.20
N ARG A 94 -9.45 -2.67 1.24
CA ARG A 94 -8.61 -3.09 0.12
C ARG A 94 -7.14 -2.73 0.29
N LEU A 95 -6.85 -1.58 0.94
CA LEU A 95 -5.49 -1.16 1.23
C LEU A 95 -4.86 -2.11 2.25
N VAL A 96 -3.67 -2.61 1.94
CA VAL A 96 -2.81 -3.35 2.87
C VAL A 96 -1.75 -2.39 3.38
N VAL A 97 -1.76 -2.14 4.69
CA VAL A 97 -0.84 -1.23 5.38
C VAL A 97 0.32 -2.02 5.95
N SER A 98 1.54 -1.68 5.56
CA SER A 98 2.76 -2.30 6.07
C SER A 98 3.00 -1.98 7.55
N TYR A 99 3.90 -2.72 8.20
CA TYR A 99 4.52 -2.24 9.44
C TYR A 99 5.29 -0.93 9.15
N GLY A 100 5.11 0.09 9.98
CA GLY A 100 5.70 1.41 9.77
C GLY A 100 4.69 2.43 9.27
N SER A 101 4.97 3.08 8.16
CA SER A 101 4.13 4.15 7.62
C SER A 101 3.70 3.85 6.19
N ASP A 102 2.44 4.12 5.92
CA ASP A 102 1.81 4.03 4.62
C ASP A 102 0.86 5.23 4.45
N PHE A 103 0.18 5.36 3.32
CA PHE A 103 -0.79 6.43 3.15
C PHE A 103 -1.93 6.02 2.22
N ASP A 104 -3.05 6.73 2.33
CA ASP A 104 -4.13 6.75 1.35
C ASP A 104 -4.36 8.19 0.86
N ILE A 105 -5.04 8.35 -0.25
CA ILE A 105 -5.45 9.65 -0.78
C ILE A 105 -6.94 9.78 -0.55
N LEU A 106 -7.34 10.89 0.05
CA LEU A 106 -8.74 11.20 0.29
C LEU A 106 -9.33 12.02 -0.86
N ARG A 107 -10.61 11.82 -1.09
CA ARG A 107 -11.41 12.60 -2.03
C ARG A 107 -12.67 13.06 -1.31
N PHE A 108 -13.00 14.31 -1.52
CA PHE A 108 -14.18 14.92 -0.93
C PHE A 108 -15.19 15.21 -2.02
N SER A 109 -16.46 15.12 -1.69
CA SER A 109 -17.57 15.49 -2.59
C SER A 109 -18.79 15.90 -1.79
N GLY A 110 -19.55 16.84 -2.32
CA GLY A 110 -20.77 17.33 -1.70
C GLY A 110 -20.65 18.78 -1.19
N ALA A 111 -21.75 19.29 -0.68
CA ALA A 111 -21.82 20.70 -0.27
C ALA A 111 -20.89 20.96 0.93
N GLY A 112 -19.88 21.80 0.71
CA GLY A 112 -18.88 22.16 1.72
C GLY A 112 -17.55 21.43 1.54
N GLU A 113 -17.31 20.72 0.44
CA GLU A 113 -16.06 19.98 0.21
C GLU A 113 -14.81 20.86 0.27
N HIS A 114 -14.90 22.11 -0.18
CA HIS A 114 -13.78 23.08 -0.10
C HIS A 114 -13.53 23.61 1.32
N GLN A 115 -14.46 23.40 2.25
CA GLN A 115 -14.34 23.80 3.66
C GLN A 115 -13.63 22.75 4.51
N VAL A 116 -13.32 21.60 3.96
CA VAL A 116 -12.62 20.53 4.70
C VAL A 116 -11.24 21.01 5.12
N TYR A 117 -11.03 21.05 6.43
CA TYR A 117 -9.76 21.44 7.04
C TYR A 117 -9.06 20.26 7.68
N ASP A 118 -9.83 19.34 8.28
CA ASP A 118 -9.31 18.12 8.92
C ASP A 118 -10.27 16.94 8.71
N VAL A 119 -9.82 15.74 9.08
CA VAL A 119 -10.60 14.50 8.97
C VAL A 119 -10.47 13.68 10.24
N ARG A 120 -11.59 13.41 10.90
CA ARG A 120 -11.65 12.44 11.99
C ARG A 120 -11.75 11.03 11.43
N VAL A 121 -10.81 10.15 11.81
CA VAL A 121 -10.72 8.77 11.36
C VAL A 121 -11.22 7.82 12.44
N THR A 122 -12.07 6.87 12.08
CA THR A 122 -12.54 5.80 12.96
C THR A 122 -12.24 4.44 12.35
N VAL A 123 -11.54 3.58 13.08
CA VAL A 123 -11.26 2.19 12.64
C VAL A 123 -12.48 1.33 12.91
N ARG A 124 -13.27 1.03 11.88
CA ARG A 124 -14.44 0.14 11.99
C ARG A 124 -14.04 -1.31 12.17
N ARG A 125 -13.11 -1.76 11.31
CA ARG A 125 -12.60 -3.14 11.34
C ARG A 125 -11.08 -3.11 11.08
N LEU A 126 -10.37 -4.06 11.68
CA LEU A 126 -8.96 -4.31 11.46
C LEU A 126 -8.74 -5.82 11.41
N VAL A 127 -8.06 -6.29 10.38
CA VAL A 127 -7.67 -7.70 10.23
C VAL A 127 -6.21 -7.79 9.80
N ALA A 128 -5.56 -8.91 10.10
CA ALA A 128 -4.26 -9.22 9.53
C ALA A 128 -4.38 -9.35 8.01
N ALA A 129 -3.40 -8.85 7.28
CA ALA A 129 -3.37 -8.98 5.83
C ALA A 129 -3.06 -10.43 5.43
N LYS A 130 -3.62 -10.88 4.31
CA LYS A 130 -3.34 -12.22 3.74
C LYS A 130 -1.96 -12.27 3.08
N SER A 131 -1.45 -11.14 2.64
CA SER A 131 -0.13 -10.98 2.02
C SER A 131 0.63 -9.85 2.70
N ARG A 132 1.94 -9.92 2.63
CA ARG A 132 2.81 -8.84 3.08
C ARG A 132 2.64 -7.60 2.21
N ALA A 133 2.52 -6.42 2.82
CA ALA A 133 2.66 -5.18 2.08
C ALA A 133 4.14 -4.92 1.74
N SER A 134 4.39 -4.12 0.73
CA SER A 134 5.73 -3.61 0.44
C SER A 134 6.22 -2.73 1.59
N THR A 135 7.48 -2.91 1.99
CA THR A 135 8.14 -2.05 2.98
C THR A 135 8.90 -0.89 2.33
N HIS A 136 9.24 -1.05 1.06
CA HIS A 136 9.82 0.01 0.23
C HIS A 136 8.84 0.41 -0.87
N PRO A 137 8.82 1.66 -1.30
CA PRO A 137 7.96 2.08 -2.41
C PRO A 137 8.21 1.24 -3.67
N VAL A 138 7.16 0.61 -4.19
CA VAL A 138 7.21 -0.04 -5.50
C VAL A 138 7.30 1.03 -6.57
N THR A 139 8.40 1.02 -7.35
CA THR A 139 8.58 1.98 -8.43
C THR A 139 7.63 1.70 -9.58
N VAL A 140 7.09 2.77 -10.15
CA VAL A 140 6.16 2.74 -11.28
C VAL A 140 6.81 3.45 -12.46
N GLN A 141 6.83 2.78 -13.63
CA GLN A 141 7.35 3.31 -14.87
C GLN A 141 6.35 3.10 -16.00
N GLU A 142 5.93 4.18 -16.63
CA GLU A 142 5.06 4.16 -17.80
C GLU A 142 5.85 3.73 -19.04
N LEU A 143 5.23 2.88 -19.88
CA LEU A 143 5.85 2.32 -21.08
C LEU A 143 4.99 2.59 -22.33
N ASN A 144 5.62 2.95 -23.44
CA ASN A 144 4.96 3.01 -24.74
C ASN A 144 4.77 1.61 -25.37
N GLY A 145 4.17 1.56 -26.57
CA GLY A 145 3.92 0.31 -27.29
C GLY A 145 5.18 -0.50 -27.67
N ALA A 146 6.35 0.14 -27.68
CA ALA A 146 7.64 -0.51 -27.90
C ALA A 146 8.32 -0.92 -26.59
N GLY A 147 7.65 -0.81 -25.44
CA GLY A 147 8.19 -1.15 -24.11
C GLY A 147 9.25 -0.16 -23.58
N ARG A 148 9.39 1.00 -24.18
CA ARG A 148 10.32 2.05 -23.74
C ARG A 148 9.66 2.94 -22.70
N ALA A 149 10.45 3.37 -21.71
CA ALA A 149 10.01 4.30 -20.69
C ALA A 149 9.57 5.64 -21.30
N VAL A 150 8.47 6.17 -20.82
CA VAL A 150 7.92 7.48 -21.24
C VAL A 150 7.46 8.26 -20.01
N SER A 151 7.16 9.53 -20.20
CA SER A 151 6.59 10.37 -19.16
C SER A 151 5.11 10.02 -18.92
N ARG A 152 4.66 10.11 -17.67
CA ARG A 152 3.23 9.98 -17.28
C ARG A 152 2.31 10.99 -17.98
N PHE A 153 2.87 12.09 -18.50
CA PHE A 153 2.13 13.12 -19.25
C PHE A 153 1.97 12.77 -20.73
N THR A 154 2.60 11.71 -21.21
CA THR A 154 2.43 11.23 -22.58
C THR A 154 1.53 10.00 -22.60
N ARG A 155 1.05 9.64 -23.79
CA ARG A 155 0.26 8.42 -23.96
C ARG A 155 1.16 7.20 -23.75
N PHE A 156 0.79 6.36 -22.79
CA PHE A 156 1.46 5.09 -22.49
C PHE A 156 0.49 3.92 -22.62
N THR A 157 1.01 2.72 -22.84
CA THR A 157 0.22 1.51 -23.13
C THR A 157 0.43 0.40 -22.10
N ALA A 158 1.42 0.56 -21.21
CA ALA A 158 1.69 -0.36 -20.12
C ALA A 158 2.36 0.39 -18.96
N VAL A 159 2.34 -0.24 -17.79
CA VAL A 159 3.02 0.21 -16.57
C VAL A 159 3.88 -0.92 -16.06
N ARG A 160 5.16 -0.66 -15.82
CA ARG A 160 6.07 -1.58 -15.12
C ARG A 160 6.10 -1.21 -13.65
N MET A 161 5.86 -2.19 -12.80
CA MET A 161 6.08 -2.10 -11.36
C MET A 161 7.35 -2.86 -11.00
N THR A 162 8.24 -2.26 -10.20
CA THR A 162 9.47 -2.90 -9.71
C THR A 162 9.46 -2.91 -8.20
N ASN A 163 9.60 -4.10 -7.64
CA ASN A 163 9.64 -4.37 -6.21
C ASN A 163 11.10 -4.69 -5.81
N ILE A 164 11.65 -3.89 -4.90
CA ILE A 164 13.01 -4.09 -4.38
C ILE A 164 13.03 -4.92 -3.08
N ASP A 165 11.88 -5.17 -2.47
CA ASP A 165 11.80 -6.07 -1.32
C ASP A 165 12.16 -7.50 -1.74
N PRO A 166 12.76 -8.31 -0.85
CA PRO A 166 13.17 -9.68 -1.19
C PRO A 166 12.00 -10.69 -1.28
N TYR A 167 10.78 -10.25 -1.02
CA TYR A 167 9.57 -11.07 -1.03
C TYR A 167 8.52 -10.52 -2.01
N PRO A 168 7.64 -11.39 -2.53
CA PRO A 168 6.58 -10.94 -3.43
C PRO A 168 5.55 -10.08 -2.69
N VAL A 169 5.00 -9.09 -3.39
CA VAL A 169 3.92 -8.22 -2.91
C VAL A 169 2.75 -8.23 -3.88
N THR A 170 1.55 -7.98 -3.36
CA THR A 170 0.34 -7.90 -4.18
C THR A 170 -0.08 -6.44 -4.30
N MET A 171 -0.18 -5.95 -5.53
CA MET A 171 -0.35 -4.54 -5.84
C MET A 171 -1.56 -4.28 -6.73
N ARG A 172 -2.10 -3.08 -6.62
CA ARG A 172 -2.95 -2.44 -7.62
C ARG A 172 -2.27 -1.19 -8.15
N VAL A 173 -2.65 -0.81 -9.36
CA VAL A 173 -2.20 0.44 -9.98
C VAL A 173 -3.41 1.30 -10.30
N ALA A 174 -3.30 2.60 -10.05
CA ALA A 174 -4.32 3.57 -10.40
C ALA A 174 -3.70 4.73 -11.21
N TYR A 175 -4.43 5.17 -12.23
CA TYR A 175 -4.22 6.41 -12.94
C TYR A 175 -5.06 7.49 -12.28
N LEU A 176 -4.43 8.53 -11.80
CA LEU A 176 -5.04 9.63 -11.07
C LEU A 176 -5.00 10.90 -11.93
N VAL A 177 -6.11 11.61 -11.97
CA VAL A 177 -6.20 12.94 -12.57
C VAL A 177 -6.59 13.91 -11.47
N TYR A 178 -5.84 14.97 -11.33
CA TYR A 178 -6.07 16.02 -10.34
C TYR A 178 -6.74 17.22 -11.00
N ASP A 179 -7.55 17.92 -10.23
CA ASP A 179 -8.13 19.20 -10.66
C ASP A 179 -7.08 20.32 -10.76
N GLN A 180 -7.52 21.44 -11.24
CA GLN A 180 -6.80 22.73 -11.18
C GLN A 180 -7.61 23.62 -10.26
N PRO A 181 -7.32 23.58 -8.94
CA PRO A 181 -8.11 24.31 -7.96
C PRO A 181 -8.00 25.82 -8.19
N ALA A 182 -9.01 26.57 -7.78
CA ALA A 182 -8.96 28.01 -7.70
C ALA A 182 -7.95 28.44 -6.62
N GLU A 183 -7.56 29.72 -6.63
CA GLU A 183 -6.69 30.27 -5.61
C GLU A 183 -7.25 30.07 -4.19
N GLY A 184 -6.45 29.51 -3.29
CA GLY A 184 -6.86 29.18 -1.91
C GLY A 184 -7.61 27.85 -1.76
N GLU A 185 -7.91 27.13 -2.85
CA GLU A 185 -8.48 25.79 -2.81
C GLU A 185 -7.38 24.74 -2.89
N THR A 186 -7.60 23.60 -2.24
CA THR A 186 -6.64 22.51 -2.22
C THR A 186 -6.92 21.54 -3.35
N GLN A 187 -5.89 21.19 -4.13
CA GLN A 187 -5.95 20.22 -5.19
C GLN A 187 -6.43 18.84 -4.70
N GLN A 188 -7.29 18.19 -5.45
CA GLN A 188 -7.73 16.82 -5.17
C GLN A 188 -7.78 15.94 -6.43
N ALA A 189 -7.77 14.62 -6.21
CA ALA A 189 -7.93 13.65 -7.29
C ALA A 189 -9.40 13.60 -7.74
N VAL A 190 -9.71 14.16 -8.90
CA VAL A 190 -11.08 14.19 -9.46
C VAL A 190 -11.44 12.92 -10.23
N SER A 191 -10.44 12.21 -10.75
CA SER A 191 -10.64 10.93 -11.42
C SER A 191 -9.62 9.90 -10.94
N VAL A 192 -10.10 8.68 -10.70
CA VAL A 192 -9.31 7.52 -10.31
C VAL A 192 -9.70 6.35 -11.20
N THR A 193 -8.78 5.93 -12.05
CA THR A 193 -9.04 4.83 -12.99
C THR A 193 -8.06 3.68 -12.70
N PRO A 194 -8.54 2.49 -12.29
CA PRO A 194 -7.68 1.33 -12.09
C PRO A 194 -7.01 0.90 -13.41
N ILE A 195 -5.71 0.59 -13.34
CA ILE A 195 -4.97 -0.02 -14.43
C ILE A 195 -4.84 -1.52 -14.15
N GLY A 196 -5.54 -2.34 -14.90
CA GLY A 196 -5.58 -3.78 -14.67
C GLY A 196 -6.28 -4.17 -13.36
N GLY A 197 -5.95 -5.35 -12.86
CA GLY A 197 -6.47 -5.93 -11.63
C GLY A 197 -5.47 -5.94 -10.48
N LEU A 198 -5.68 -6.87 -9.56
CA LEU A 198 -4.73 -7.22 -8.51
C LEU A 198 -3.59 -8.03 -9.12
N VAL A 199 -2.35 -7.64 -8.88
CA VAL A 199 -1.16 -8.20 -9.54
C VAL A 199 -0.09 -8.54 -8.51
N ALA A 200 0.50 -9.73 -8.63
CA ALA A 200 1.68 -10.10 -7.87
C ALA A 200 2.95 -9.52 -8.53
N VAL A 201 3.78 -8.86 -7.74
CA VAL A 201 5.10 -8.38 -8.15
C VAL A 201 6.15 -9.19 -7.39
N PRO A 202 7.00 -9.97 -8.07
CA PRO A 202 7.98 -10.84 -7.42
C PRO A 202 8.99 -10.02 -6.61
N GLY A 203 9.57 -10.66 -5.59
CA GLY A 203 10.64 -10.06 -4.79
C GLY A 203 11.89 -9.82 -5.64
N GLY A 204 12.48 -8.63 -5.52
CA GLY A 204 13.63 -8.20 -6.33
C GLY A 204 13.34 -8.16 -7.84
N GLY A 205 12.06 -8.14 -8.25
CA GLY A 205 11.67 -8.26 -9.65
C GLY A 205 10.66 -7.21 -10.11
N SER A 206 10.16 -7.43 -11.33
CA SER A 206 9.21 -6.51 -11.95
C SER A 206 8.05 -7.24 -12.60
N THR A 207 6.91 -6.58 -12.68
CA THR A 207 5.73 -7.03 -13.42
C THR A 207 5.21 -5.89 -14.31
N VAL A 208 4.76 -6.22 -15.52
CA VAL A 208 4.19 -5.25 -16.46
C VAL A 208 2.68 -5.47 -16.58
N VAL A 209 1.93 -4.40 -16.42
CA VAL A 209 0.47 -4.38 -16.57
C VAL A 209 0.09 -3.56 -17.79
N LYS A 210 -0.72 -4.14 -18.67
CA LYS A 210 -1.23 -3.45 -19.87
C LYS A 210 -2.31 -2.43 -19.49
N VAL A 211 -2.28 -1.29 -20.16
CA VAL A 211 -3.30 -0.25 -20.05
C VAL A 211 -4.38 -0.52 -21.09
N THR A 212 -5.54 -0.96 -20.66
CA THR A 212 -6.66 -1.36 -21.53
C THR A 212 -8.00 -0.77 -21.05
N GLY A 213 -9.01 -0.85 -21.87
CA GLY A 213 -10.38 -0.43 -21.50
C GLY A 213 -10.47 1.01 -21.01
N ALA A 214 -11.15 1.22 -19.89
CA ALA A 214 -11.35 2.54 -19.30
C ALA A 214 -10.02 3.27 -18.99
N ALA A 215 -8.97 2.53 -18.58
CA ALA A 215 -7.66 3.11 -18.32
C ALA A 215 -7.00 3.65 -19.60
N ALA A 216 -7.12 2.92 -20.72
CA ALA A 216 -6.60 3.39 -22.01
C ALA A 216 -7.33 4.66 -22.48
N SER A 217 -8.63 4.72 -22.29
CA SER A 217 -9.45 5.89 -22.59
C SER A 217 -9.07 7.10 -21.72
N ALA A 218 -8.86 6.88 -20.41
CA ALA A 218 -8.45 7.93 -19.49
C ALA A 218 -7.07 8.47 -19.85
N VAL A 219 -6.08 7.59 -20.07
CA VAL A 219 -4.72 7.98 -20.48
C VAL A 219 -4.74 8.74 -21.81
N ALA A 220 -5.54 8.32 -22.79
CA ALA A 220 -5.64 9.03 -24.07
C ALA A 220 -6.27 10.41 -23.91
N ARG A 221 -7.29 10.55 -23.05
CA ARG A 221 -8.00 11.80 -22.79
C ARG A 221 -7.15 12.84 -22.07
N TYR A 222 -6.33 12.42 -21.10
CA TYR A 222 -5.59 13.32 -20.21
C TYR A 222 -4.10 13.39 -20.51
N SER A 223 -3.59 12.71 -21.56
CA SER A 223 -2.22 12.86 -22.01
C SER A 223 -1.95 14.29 -22.48
N GLY A 224 -0.85 14.89 -22.04
CA GLY A 224 -0.51 16.30 -22.31
C GLY A 224 -1.32 17.33 -21.53
N GLY A 225 -2.19 16.87 -20.63
CA GLY A 225 -3.16 17.69 -19.89
C GLY A 225 -2.74 17.97 -18.43
N PRO A 226 -3.74 18.13 -17.54
CA PRO A 226 -3.53 18.57 -16.17
C PRO A 226 -2.65 17.62 -15.36
N ALA A 227 -2.45 17.94 -14.10
CA ALA A 227 -1.68 17.11 -13.19
C ALA A 227 -2.22 15.68 -13.15
N VAL A 228 -1.38 14.72 -13.54
CA VAL A 228 -1.70 13.29 -13.55
C VAL A 228 -0.63 12.51 -12.78
N SER A 229 -1.01 11.35 -12.25
CA SER A 229 -0.09 10.46 -11.56
C SER A 229 -0.46 9.01 -11.81
N VAL A 230 0.54 8.14 -11.85
CA VAL A 230 0.35 6.69 -11.80
C VAL A 230 0.90 6.20 -10.46
N LYS A 231 0.07 5.53 -9.68
CA LYS A 231 0.43 5.07 -8.33
C LYS A 231 0.17 3.58 -8.19
N ALA A 232 1.16 2.87 -7.63
CA ALA A 232 0.98 1.52 -7.16
C ALA A 232 0.83 1.51 -5.64
N TYR A 233 -0.01 0.64 -5.12
CA TYR A 233 -0.26 0.49 -3.69
C TYR A 233 -0.53 -0.98 -3.33
N SER A 234 -0.10 -1.39 -2.14
CA SER A 234 -0.34 -2.74 -1.62
C SER A 234 -1.83 -2.97 -1.40
N SER A 235 -2.36 -4.09 -1.93
CA SER A 235 -3.80 -4.37 -1.90
C SER A 235 -4.09 -5.87 -1.81
N GLN A 236 -5.30 -6.20 -1.38
CA GLN A 236 -5.84 -7.55 -1.41
C GLN A 236 -7.28 -7.59 -1.91
#